data_faaa4690e7f2bbb5e0f12819561731b7
#
_entry.id   faaa4690e7f2bbb5e0f12819561731b7
#
_cell.length_a   1.000
_cell.length_b   1.000
_cell.length_c   1.000
_cell.angle_alpha   90.00
_cell.angle_beta   90.00
_cell.angle_gamma   90.00
#
_symmetry.space_group_name_H-M   'P 1'
#
loop_
_entity.id
_entity.type
_entity.pdbx_description
1 polymer ?
#
loop_
_entity_poly.entity_id
_entity_poly.type
_entity_poly.pdbx_seq_one_letter_code
_entity_poly.pdbx_strand_id
1 'polypeptide(L)'
;MNDLLKMDMFFPSELLSITSVDHDDSSIHIKMRSKTHSSKCPECGQKTETYHGTYLRKVQDLPILGKSTRLHITAHEYVCNNESCSKVTFVEDFDGFLSYYGRMTERCADFICMLAMETSCEGC
;
A
#
# COMPACT_ATOMS: atom_id res chain seq x y z
N MET A 1 -20.41 -10.19 13.75
CA MET A 1 -19.08 -10.20 13.10
C MET A 1 -19.25 -10.04 11.61
N ASN A 2 -18.66 -9.06 11.05
CA ASN A 2 -18.79 -8.87 9.62
C ASN A 2 -17.56 -9.43 8.89
N ASP A 3 -17.68 -9.58 7.58
CA ASP A 3 -16.64 -10.17 6.77
C ASP A 3 -15.38 -9.31 6.67
N LEU A 4 -15.49 -8.00 6.94
CA LEU A 4 -14.36 -7.10 6.89
C LEU A 4 -13.30 -7.46 7.94
N LEU A 5 -13.74 -7.87 9.13
CA LEU A 5 -12.81 -8.28 10.19
C LEU A 5 -12.03 -9.52 9.82
N LYS A 6 -12.66 -10.43 9.06
CA LYS A 6 -11.98 -11.65 8.60
C LYS A 6 -10.95 -11.33 7.52
N MET A 7 -11.22 -10.32 6.68
CA MET A 7 -10.28 -9.93 5.63
C MET A 7 -9.03 -9.27 6.19
N ASP A 8 -9.12 -8.67 7.39
CA ASP A 8 -7.95 -8.02 8.00
C ASP A 8 -6.77 -8.97 8.19
N MET A 9 -7.01 -10.28 8.29
CA MET A 9 -5.93 -11.24 8.46
C MET A 9 -4.98 -11.30 7.26
N PHE A 10 -5.39 -10.78 6.11
CA PHE A 10 -4.57 -10.79 4.90
C PHE A 10 -3.77 -9.50 4.71
N PHE A 11 -3.90 -8.55 5.61
CA PHE A 11 -3.28 -7.22 5.48
C PHE A 11 -2.59 -6.85 6.79
N PRO A 12 -1.63 -5.89 6.74
CA PRO A 12 -0.97 -5.42 7.96
C PRO A 12 -1.95 -4.58 8.80
N SER A 13 -2.66 -5.23 9.70
CA SER A 13 -3.75 -4.60 10.44
C SER A 13 -3.30 -3.49 11.39
N GLU A 14 -2.03 -3.46 11.79
CA GLU A 14 -1.49 -2.36 12.56
C GLU A 14 -1.24 -1.11 11.72
N LEU A 15 -1.20 -1.23 10.41
CA LEU A 15 -0.95 -0.11 9.51
C LEU A 15 -2.21 0.35 8.79
N LEU A 16 -3.10 -0.57 8.45
CA LEU A 16 -4.24 -0.31 7.58
C LEU A 16 -5.51 -0.92 8.15
N SER A 17 -6.61 -0.22 7.94
CA SER A 17 -7.95 -0.67 8.31
C SER A 17 -8.81 -0.76 7.06
N ILE A 18 -9.50 -1.90 6.88
CA ILE A 18 -10.41 -2.07 5.76
C ILE A 18 -11.71 -1.34 6.05
N THR A 19 -12.15 -0.49 5.12
CA THR A 19 -13.39 0.27 5.28
C THR A 19 -14.54 -0.30 4.46
N SER A 20 -14.25 -0.91 3.30
CA SER A 20 -15.29 -1.58 2.52
C SER A 20 -14.66 -2.53 1.51
N VAL A 21 -15.46 -3.49 1.03
CA VAL A 21 -15.07 -4.42 -0.02
C VAL A 21 -16.20 -4.48 -1.03
N ASP A 22 -15.87 -4.20 -2.29
CA ASP A 22 -16.79 -4.32 -3.41
C ASP A 22 -16.22 -5.28 -4.43
N HIS A 23 -17.06 -5.92 -5.20
CA HIS A 23 -16.60 -6.83 -6.24
C HIS A 23 -17.57 -6.86 -7.42
N ASP A 24 -17.03 -7.26 -8.56
CA ASP A 24 -17.81 -7.58 -9.74
C ASP A 24 -17.32 -8.93 -10.27
N ASP A 25 -17.70 -9.28 -11.52
CA ASP A 25 -17.36 -10.59 -12.07
C ASP A 25 -15.86 -10.81 -12.25
N SER A 26 -15.09 -9.75 -12.44
CA SER A 26 -13.67 -9.86 -12.79
C SER A 26 -12.72 -9.24 -11.77
N SER A 27 -13.23 -8.44 -10.83
CA SER A 27 -12.35 -7.73 -9.91
C SER A 27 -12.92 -7.57 -8.52
N ILE A 28 -12.02 -7.32 -7.57
CA ILE A 28 -12.35 -7.05 -6.17
C ILE A 28 -11.70 -5.72 -5.84
N HIS A 29 -12.47 -4.82 -5.24
CA HIS A 29 -12.01 -3.51 -4.81
C HIS A 29 -12.08 -3.41 -3.30
N ILE A 30 -10.93 -3.23 -2.66
CA ILE A 30 -10.84 -3.14 -1.21
C ILE A 30 -10.43 -1.73 -0.83
N LYS A 31 -11.31 -1.03 -0.12
CA LYS A 31 -11.02 0.31 0.37
C LYS A 31 -10.42 0.23 1.76
N MET A 32 -9.33 0.94 1.96
CA MET A 32 -8.56 0.89 3.19
C MET A 32 -8.16 2.29 3.62
N ARG A 33 -7.87 2.42 4.90
CA ARG A 33 -7.43 3.69 5.49
C ARG A 33 -6.20 3.45 6.34
N SER A 34 -5.25 4.37 6.26
CA SER A 34 -4.05 4.34 7.09
C SER A 34 -4.42 4.55 8.57
N LYS A 35 -3.76 3.77 9.43
CA LYS A 35 -3.90 3.87 10.89
C LYS A 35 -2.68 4.52 11.52
N THR A 36 -1.65 4.84 10.74
CA THR A 36 -0.40 5.39 11.26
C THR A 36 -0.49 6.91 11.35
N HIS A 37 0.29 7.50 12.26
CA HIS A 37 0.28 8.94 12.51
C HIS A 37 1.65 9.57 12.38
N SER A 38 2.61 8.85 11.80
CA SER A 38 3.95 9.36 11.53
C SER A 38 4.55 8.58 10.38
N SER A 39 5.55 9.17 9.73
CA SER A 39 6.26 8.49 8.67
C SER A 39 7.65 9.10 8.52
N LYS A 40 8.53 8.41 7.80
CA LYS A 40 9.88 8.88 7.53
C LYS A 40 9.94 9.43 6.10
N CYS A 41 10.58 10.61 5.96
CA CYS A 41 10.80 11.18 4.65
C CYS A 41 11.63 10.22 3.78
N PRO A 42 11.20 9.94 2.53
CA PRO A 42 11.94 9.03 1.66
C PRO A 42 13.30 9.58 1.21
N GLU A 43 13.52 10.89 1.34
CA GLU A 43 14.79 11.50 0.93
C GLU A 43 15.80 11.54 2.07
N CYS A 44 15.40 12.02 3.26
CA CYS A 44 16.34 12.22 4.36
C CYS A 44 16.16 11.23 5.51
N GLY A 45 15.06 10.49 5.52
CA GLY A 45 14.81 9.49 6.58
C GLY A 45 14.34 10.07 7.90
N GLN A 46 14.18 11.37 8.00
CA GLN A 46 13.73 11.98 9.25
C GLN A 46 12.25 11.69 9.48
N LYS A 47 11.91 11.25 10.68
CA LYS A 47 10.54 10.97 11.07
C LYS A 47 9.79 12.27 11.29
N THR A 48 8.53 12.33 10.84
CA THR A 48 7.67 13.47 11.05
C THR A 48 6.25 13.01 11.38
N GLU A 49 5.57 13.84 12.16
CA GLU A 49 4.16 13.66 12.47
C GLU A 49 3.34 14.86 11.96
N THR A 50 3.97 15.75 11.21
CA THR A 50 3.32 16.96 10.70
C THR A 50 2.41 16.62 9.53
N TYR A 51 1.13 16.54 9.81
CA TYR A 51 0.11 16.14 8.87
C TYR A 51 -0.14 17.25 7.84
N HIS A 52 -0.19 16.88 6.57
CA HIS A 52 -0.49 17.81 5.48
C HIS A 52 -1.86 17.54 4.86
N GLY A 53 -2.26 16.28 4.77
CA GLY A 53 -3.54 15.91 4.19
C GLY A 53 -3.61 14.42 3.91
N THR A 54 -4.54 14.03 3.05
CA THR A 54 -4.68 12.64 2.63
C THR A 54 -4.39 12.51 1.14
N TYR A 55 -4.03 11.31 0.74
CA TYR A 55 -3.75 10.99 -0.65
C TYR A 55 -4.30 9.60 -0.94
N LEU A 56 -5.07 9.48 -2.01
CA LEU A 56 -5.63 8.18 -2.41
C LEU A 56 -4.63 7.44 -3.27
N ARG A 57 -4.21 6.27 -2.81
CA ARG A 57 -3.34 5.37 -3.57
C ARG A 57 -4.16 4.22 -4.11
N LYS A 58 -3.99 3.94 -5.39
CA LYS A 58 -4.64 2.81 -6.05
C LYS A 58 -3.55 1.83 -6.42
N VAL A 59 -3.59 0.63 -5.84
CA VAL A 59 -2.55 -0.35 -6.05
C VAL A 59 -3.14 -1.71 -6.39
N GLN A 60 -2.36 -2.53 -7.08
CA GLN A 60 -2.71 -3.90 -7.40
C GLN A 60 -2.18 -4.83 -6.32
N ASP A 61 -2.98 -5.80 -5.94
CA ASP A 61 -2.55 -6.86 -5.03
C ASP A 61 -2.72 -8.20 -5.74
N LEU A 62 -2.36 -9.28 -5.04
CA LEU A 62 -2.50 -10.63 -5.56
C LEU A 62 -3.96 -10.92 -5.92
N PRO A 63 -4.21 -11.61 -7.05
CA PRO A 63 -5.58 -11.96 -7.40
C PRO A 63 -6.17 -12.94 -6.38
N ILE A 64 -7.49 -12.88 -6.23
CA ILE A 64 -8.22 -13.77 -5.33
C ILE A 64 -9.20 -14.55 -6.19
N LEU A 65 -9.01 -15.87 -6.21
CA LEU A 65 -9.88 -16.79 -6.97
C LEU A 65 -10.09 -16.35 -8.42
N GLY A 66 -8.99 -15.90 -9.07
CA GLY A 66 -9.02 -15.50 -10.46
C GLY A 66 -9.51 -14.09 -10.73
N LYS A 67 -9.90 -13.35 -9.69
CA LYS A 67 -10.33 -11.96 -9.83
C LYS A 67 -9.17 -11.03 -9.51
N SER A 68 -8.98 -9.99 -10.33
CA SER A 68 -7.97 -8.99 -10.03
C SER A 68 -8.33 -8.24 -8.75
N THR A 69 -7.33 -7.91 -7.96
CA THR A 69 -7.55 -7.24 -6.68
C THR A 69 -6.94 -5.85 -6.73
N ARG A 70 -7.78 -4.85 -6.45
CA ARG A 70 -7.37 -3.44 -6.43
C ARG A 70 -7.58 -2.88 -5.04
N LEU A 71 -6.55 -2.28 -4.49
CA LEU A 71 -6.62 -1.63 -3.19
C LEU A 71 -6.75 -0.13 -3.40
N HIS A 72 -7.69 0.48 -2.69
CA HIS A 72 -7.88 1.93 -2.69
C HIS A 72 -7.55 2.42 -1.29
N ILE A 73 -6.32 2.90 -1.11
CA ILE A 73 -5.78 3.22 0.20
C ILE A 73 -5.79 4.73 0.41
N THR A 74 -6.54 5.18 1.42
CA THR A 74 -6.47 6.57 1.86
C THR A 74 -5.26 6.69 2.79
N ALA A 75 -4.16 7.20 2.25
CA ALA A 75 -2.90 7.36 2.96
C ALA A 75 -2.78 8.78 3.49
N HIS A 76 -1.86 8.99 4.45
CA HIS A 76 -1.57 10.31 4.99
C HIS A 76 -0.41 10.93 4.23
N GLU A 77 -0.50 12.23 4.00
CA GLU A 77 0.59 13.02 3.45
C GLU A 77 1.18 13.86 4.57
N TYR A 78 2.50 13.89 4.67
CA TYR A 78 3.22 14.59 5.73
C TYR A 78 4.14 15.64 5.19
N VAL A 79 4.51 16.61 6.04
CA VAL A 79 5.48 17.64 5.73
C VAL A 79 6.82 17.20 6.29
N CYS A 80 7.87 17.25 5.45
CA CYS A 80 9.23 17.01 5.93
C CYS A 80 9.71 18.26 6.66
N ASN A 81 10.10 18.11 7.92
CA ASN A 81 10.53 19.21 8.77
C ASN A 81 12.04 19.45 8.73
N ASN A 82 12.76 18.69 7.93
CA ASN A 82 14.21 18.85 7.83
C ASN A 82 14.54 19.94 6.81
N GLU A 83 15.04 21.06 7.30
CA GLU A 83 15.37 22.20 6.44
C GLU A 83 16.44 21.88 5.42
N SER A 84 17.30 20.90 5.70
CA SER A 84 18.35 20.47 4.79
C SER A 84 17.86 19.53 3.69
N CYS A 85 16.59 19.11 3.75
CA CYS A 85 16.02 18.20 2.79
C CYS A 85 15.28 18.98 1.69
N SER A 86 15.42 18.53 0.44
CA SER A 86 14.73 19.15 -0.68
C SER A 86 13.27 18.77 -0.77
N LYS A 87 12.87 17.70 -0.08
CA LYS A 87 11.49 17.21 -0.09
C LYS A 87 10.65 18.08 0.83
N VAL A 88 9.53 18.59 0.33
CA VAL A 88 8.63 19.43 1.14
C VAL A 88 7.52 18.58 1.75
N THR A 89 6.84 17.79 0.93
CA THR A 89 5.78 16.89 1.39
C THR A 89 6.02 15.49 0.80
N PHE A 90 5.45 14.50 1.44
CA PHE A 90 5.52 13.12 0.93
C PHE A 90 4.33 12.32 1.46
N VAL A 91 3.94 11.29 0.68
CA VAL A 91 2.90 10.35 1.10
C VAL A 91 3.58 9.21 1.84
N GLU A 92 2.98 8.75 2.94
CA GLU A 92 3.55 7.66 3.73
C GLU A 92 3.69 6.38 2.92
N ASP A 93 4.65 5.55 3.30
CA ASP A 93 4.75 4.19 2.79
C ASP A 93 4.16 3.22 3.82
N PHE A 94 4.09 1.95 3.46
CA PHE A 94 3.66 0.90 4.37
C PHE A 94 4.73 -0.18 4.31
N ASP A 95 5.71 -0.03 5.19
CA ASP A 95 6.93 -0.83 5.20
C ASP A 95 6.64 -2.34 5.16
N GLY A 96 7.28 -3.04 4.22
CA GLY A 96 7.08 -4.47 4.03
C GLY A 96 5.83 -4.83 3.25
N PHE A 97 4.95 -3.86 2.96
CA PHE A 97 3.71 -4.11 2.23
C PHE A 97 3.65 -3.30 0.94
N LEU A 98 3.94 -2.01 1.00
CA LEU A 98 3.82 -1.11 -0.15
C LEU A 98 4.87 -0.02 -0.03
N SER A 99 5.73 0.11 -1.05
CA SER A 99 6.78 1.12 -1.07
C SER A 99 6.20 2.50 -1.37
N TYR A 100 7.03 3.56 -1.19
CA TYR A 100 6.60 4.95 -1.40
C TYR A 100 5.98 5.19 -2.76
N TYR A 101 6.54 4.60 -3.81
CA TYR A 101 6.10 4.84 -5.19
C TYR A 101 5.50 3.58 -5.83
N GLY A 102 5.24 2.55 -5.04
CA GLY A 102 4.74 1.30 -5.55
C GLY A 102 3.33 1.40 -6.10
N ARG A 103 3.08 0.74 -7.23
CA ARG A 103 1.75 0.63 -7.83
C ARG A 103 1.15 -0.75 -7.61
N MET A 104 1.91 -1.63 -7.00
CA MET A 104 1.43 -2.93 -6.56
C MET A 104 2.07 -3.26 -5.23
N THR A 105 1.42 -4.13 -4.46
CA THR A 105 1.98 -4.55 -3.18
C THR A 105 3.27 -5.31 -3.42
N GLU A 106 4.16 -5.32 -2.41
CA GLU A 106 5.44 -6.02 -2.53
C GLU A 106 5.23 -7.51 -2.75
N ARG A 107 4.25 -8.12 -2.08
CA ARG A 107 3.97 -9.55 -2.28
C ARG A 107 3.45 -9.83 -3.69
N CYS A 108 2.71 -8.91 -4.30
CA CYS A 108 2.24 -9.05 -5.68
C CYS A 108 3.41 -8.98 -6.65
N ALA A 109 4.30 -8.02 -6.47
CA ALA A 109 5.50 -7.88 -7.29
C ALA A 109 6.38 -9.13 -7.20
N ASP A 110 6.57 -9.64 -5.98
CA ASP A 110 7.37 -10.84 -5.77
C ASP A 110 6.77 -12.06 -6.46
N PHE A 111 5.45 -12.20 -6.41
CA PHE A 111 4.77 -13.31 -7.06
C PHE A 111 4.90 -13.24 -8.58
N ILE A 112 4.75 -12.07 -9.17
CA ILE A 112 4.91 -11.88 -10.61
C ILE A 112 6.33 -12.20 -11.03
N CYS A 113 7.31 -11.77 -10.24
CA CYS A 113 8.71 -12.06 -10.49
C CYS A 113 8.98 -13.55 -10.45
N MET A 114 8.42 -14.25 -9.47
CA MET A 114 8.58 -15.69 -9.35
C MET A 114 7.97 -16.42 -10.56
N LEU A 115 6.79 -16.01 -11.01
CA LEU A 115 6.17 -16.60 -12.20
C LEU A 115 7.02 -16.39 -13.44
N ALA A 116 7.60 -15.22 -13.61
CA ALA A 116 8.45 -14.93 -14.77
C ALA A 116 9.70 -15.80 -14.78
N MET A 117 10.27 -16.05 -13.61
CA MET A 117 11.43 -16.92 -13.49
C MET A 117 11.12 -18.37 -13.84
N GLU A 118 9.91 -18.82 -13.58
CA GLU A 118 9.50 -20.20 -13.88
C GLU A 118 9.07 -20.39 -15.33
N THR A 119 8.57 -19.33 -15.98
CA THR A 119 8.03 -19.44 -17.33
C THR A 119 9.02 -19.04 -18.40
N SER A 120 10.06 -18.28 -18.02
CA SER A 120 11.09 -17.89 -18.96
C SER A 120 12.42 -18.15 -18.34
N CYS A 121 13.38 -18.60 -18.75
CA CYS A 121 14.67 -18.87 -18.09
C CYS A 121 15.41 -17.60 -17.69
N GLU A 122 14.80 -16.45 -17.86
CA GLU A 122 15.40 -15.18 -17.49
C GLU A 122 14.77 -14.66 -16.21
N GLY A 123 15.59 -14.13 -15.31
CA GLY A 123 15.11 -13.57 -14.06
C GLY A 123 14.37 -12.26 -14.28
N CYS A 124 13.67 -11.85 -13.24
CA CYS A 124 12.98 -10.57 -13.23
C CYS A 124 13.94 -9.42 -13.05
#